data_532fb65f50ebca18f9bb1539b2cb45e9
#
_entry.id   532fb65f50ebca18f9bb1539b2cb45e9
#
_cell.length_a   1.000
_cell.length_b   1.000
_cell.length_c   1.000
_cell.angle_alpha   90.00
_cell.angle_beta   90.00
_cell.angle_gamma   90.00
#
_symmetry.space_group_name_H-M   'P 1'
#
loop_
_entity.id
_entity.type
_entity.pdbx_description
1 polymer ?
#
loop_
_entity_poly.entity_id
_entity_poly.type
_entity_poly.pdbx_seq_one_letter_code
_entity_poly.pdbx_strand_id
1 'polypeptide(L)'
;MELLRPILELGVVIPGMLLAYFPVKSSLKQPLSKLVLWLAPLLALLCAAGGVVCYARRMPTAPMLAGLTLLAVVIYIKTLRISLWKSGTIALSVCAVFACINSLSRAINAVMLAGLPQAQAAPWFCLRSAICYHAICWLFAAIAYYPATHSVRRMVEDDNFAQTWYVFWVLPLVFIFLNLFMIPRYQTTLRTGRVLQGYIVISIALLLLLLWFNAIFLLMATSLNRNARLQQENQLLFLQQQRYENLKTAIEEVRQARHDMRHQLNQITALAETGDLEGLKSYLEKTISRIPNLGIHFCENRAADSVIGYYCALAKREGIPFCAKLDLPQTLPVDEINMCLVLSNLLENALEASIRTAPDRRQIKITAYLHAGRLLLIEVENAYDGEIREKDGVFQSSKRKGNGVGIQSIQHIAEKSGGASTFTLSLIHISEPTRRVVIS
;
A
#
# COMPACT_ATOMS: atom_id res chain seq x y z
N MET A 1 27.67 -15.68 48.41
CA MET A 1 27.30 -16.72 47.41
C MET A 1 25.78 -16.89 47.28
N GLU A 2 25.00 -16.96 48.34
CA GLU A 2 23.57 -17.16 48.26
C GLU A 2 22.77 -16.00 47.67
N LEU A 3 23.16 -14.76 47.95
CA LEU A 3 22.58 -13.54 47.39
C LEU A 3 22.71 -13.46 45.83
N LEU A 4 23.81 -14.01 45.29
CA LEU A 4 24.07 -13.99 43.87
C LEU A 4 23.10 -14.85 43.05
N ARG A 5 22.56 -15.91 43.66
CA ARG A 5 21.65 -16.87 42.95
C ARG A 5 20.40 -16.23 42.41
N PRO A 6 19.55 -15.52 43.22
CA PRO A 6 18.37 -14.87 42.68
C PRO A 6 18.69 -13.72 41.73
N ILE A 7 19.82 -13.00 41.90
CA ILE A 7 20.27 -11.96 40.98
C ILE A 7 20.59 -12.54 39.61
N LEU A 8 21.33 -13.66 39.55
CA LEU A 8 21.61 -14.36 38.29
C LEU A 8 20.33 -14.84 37.62
N GLU A 9 19.39 -15.41 38.38
CA GLU A 9 18.12 -15.91 37.81
C GLU A 9 17.30 -14.78 37.16
N LEU A 10 17.26 -13.59 37.77
CA LEU A 10 16.60 -12.41 37.21
C LEU A 10 17.38 -11.78 36.05
N GLY A 11 18.70 -11.88 36.05
CA GLY A 11 19.56 -11.30 35.04
C GLY A 11 19.36 -11.85 33.62
N VAL A 12 18.64 -12.93 33.48
CA VAL A 12 18.26 -13.53 32.18
C VAL A 12 17.38 -12.58 31.32
N VAL A 13 16.77 -11.59 31.93
CA VAL A 13 16.05 -10.52 31.17
C VAL A 13 17.00 -9.77 30.22
N ILE A 14 18.28 -9.68 30.55
CA ILE A 14 19.27 -8.94 29.72
C ILE A 14 19.49 -9.59 28.35
N PRO A 15 19.87 -10.88 28.23
CA PRO A 15 19.98 -11.53 26.92
C PRO A 15 18.63 -11.59 26.15
N GLY A 16 17.50 -11.69 26.87
CA GLY A 16 16.17 -11.61 26.25
C GLY A 16 15.91 -10.27 25.60
N MET A 17 16.18 -9.18 26.29
CA MET A 17 16.06 -7.83 25.74
C MET A 17 17.01 -7.60 24.56
N LEU A 18 18.27 -8.04 24.68
CA LEU A 18 19.21 -7.93 23.58
C LEU A 18 18.70 -8.62 22.32
N LEU A 19 18.18 -9.84 22.46
CA LEU A 19 17.60 -10.59 21.35
C LEU A 19 16.40 -9.88 20.74
N ALA A 20 15.52 -9.27 21.53
CA ALA A 20 14.38 -8.51 21.06
C ALA A 20 14.78 -7.26 20.25
N TYR A 21 15.88 -6.59 20.60
CA TYR A 21 16.37 -5.40 19.88
C TYR A 21 17.10 -5.70 18.58
N PHE A 22 17.64 -6.89 18.35
CA PHE A 22 18.39 -7.23 17.14
C PHE A 22 17.60 -6.95 15.85
N PRO A 23 16.35 -7.41 15.69
CA PRO A 23 15.60 -7.24 14.43
C PRO A 23 15.11 -5.80 14.21
N VAL A 24 15.03 -4.97 15.26
CA VAL A 24 14.43 -3.63 15.22
C VAL A 24 15.43 -2.49 15.35
N LYS A 25 16.73 -2.79 15.20
CA LYS A 25 17.81 -1.82 15.38
C LYS A 25 17.65 -0.56 14.52
N SER A 26 17.13 -0.68 13.31
CA SER A 26 16.86 0.44 12.38
C SER A 26 15.67 1.31 12.80
N SER A 27 14.80 0.80 13.65
CA SER A 27 13.52 1.44 14.03
C SER A 27 13.53 2.05 15.44
N LEU A 28 14.70 2.27 15.99
CA LEU A 28 14.87 2.88 17.32
C LEU A 28 14.55 4.38 17.30
N LYS A 29 13.94 4.90 18.37
CA LYS A 29 13.72 6.35 18.59
C LYS A 29 15.02 7.10 18.91
N GLN A 30 15.99 6.39 19.48
CA GLN A 30 17.29 6.92 19.89
C GLN A 30 18.41 6.06 19.30
N PRO A 31 19.62 6.61 19.09
CA PRO A 31 20.75 5.83 18.64
C PRO A 31 21.08 4.71 19.65
N LEU A 32 21.48 3.55 19.15
CA LEU A 32 21.72 2.34 19.93
C LEU A 32 22.70 2.59 21.10
N SER A 33 23.74 3.39 20.88
CA SER A 33 24.73 3.74 21.92
C SER A 33 24.09 4.45 23.11
N LYS A 34 23.21 5.42 22.88
CA LYS A 34 22.47 6.11 23.94
C LYS A 34 21.50 5.18 24.66
N LEU A 35 20.81 4.31 23.91
CA LEU A 35 19.88 3.35 24.47
C LEU A 35 20.61 2.38 25.42
N VAL A 36 21.71 1.78 24.98
CA VAL A 36 22.51 0.83 25.79
C VAL A 36 23.07 1.50 27.02
N LEU A 37 23.55 2.73 26.91
CA LEU A 37 24.18 3.48 28.01
C LEU A 37 23.28 3.63 29.25
N TRP A 38 21.98 3.83 29.08
CA TRP A 38 21.06 3.98 30.20
C TRP A 38 20.26 2.70 30.50
N LEU A 39 19.91 1.89 29.46
CA LEU A 39 19.09 0.72 29.64
C LEU A 39 19.83 -0.45 30.30
N ALA A 40 21.07 -0.70 29.90
CA ALA A 40 21.85 -1.80 30.47
C ALA A 40 22.10 -1.63 32.00
N PRO A 41 22.56 -0.47 32.50
CA PRO A 41 22.71 -0.28 33.95
C PRO A 41 21.36 -0.28 34.67
N LEU A 42 20.29 0.25 34.06
CA LEU A 42 18.94 0.20 34.63
C LEU A 42 18.47 -1.24 34.84
N LEU A 43 18.58 -2.09 33.81
CA LEU A 43 18.18 -3.50 33.88
C LEU A 43 19.05 -4.24 34.91
N ALA A 44 20.36 -4.01 34.93
CA ALA A 44 21.26 -4.61 35.90
C ALA A 44 20.91 -4.20 37.35
N LEU A 45 20.57 -2.92 37.56
CA LEU A 45 20.13 -2.43 38.87
C LEU A 45 18.81 -3.05 39.30
N LEU A 46 17.83 -3.12 38.38
CA LEU A 46 16.52 -3.73 38.67
C LEU A 46 16.63 -5.24 38.97
N CYS A 47 17.49 -5.97 38.25
CA CYS A 47 17.75 -7.38 38.51
C CYS A 47 18.46 -7.55 39.87
N ALA A 48 19.44 -6.69 40.21
CA ALA A 48 20.11 -6.73 41.48
C ALA A 48 19.16 -6.40 42.65
N ALA A 49 18.37 -5.32 42.53
CA ALA A 49 17.40 -4.93 43.56
C ALA A 49 16.31 -6.01 43.75
N GLY A 50 15.75 -6.55 42.65
CA GLY A 50 14.80 -7.65 42.68
C GLY A 50 15.38 -8.90 43.34
N GLY A 51 16.64 -9.25 43.04
CA GLY A 51 17.35 -10.37 43.64
C GLY A 51 17.57 -10.20 45.15
N VAL A 52 17.94 -9.00 45.60
CA VAL A 52 18.07 -8.66 47.03
C VAL A 52 16.72 -8.80 47.75
N VAL A 53 15.62 -8.31 47.13
CA VAL A 53 14.27 -8.46 47.71
C VAL A 53 13.86 -9.92 47.82
N CYS A 54 14.09 -10.73 46.78
CA CYS A 54 13.82 -12.17 46.81
C CYS A 54 14.61 -12.88 47.90
N TYR A 55 15.88 -12.52 48.07
CA TYR A 55 16.75 -13.06 49.11
C TYR A 55 16.27 -12.67 50.52
N ALA A 56 16.03 -11.37 50.76
CA ALA A 56 15.63 -10.86 52.07
C ALA A 56 14.28 -11.42 52.53
N ARG A 57 13.33 -11.59 51.64
CA ARG A 57 12.01 -12.09 51.93
C ARG A 57 11.84 -13.61 51.75
N ARG A 58 12.88 -14.32 51.35
CA ARG A 58 12.89 -15.75 50.98
C ARG A 58 11.76 -16.10 50.01
N MET A 59 11.48 -15.22 49.03
CA MET A 59 10.41 -15.40 48.03
C MET A 59 10.94 -16.10 46.78
N PRO A 60 10.12 -16.87 46.05
CA PRO A 60 10.50 -17.40 44.74
C PRO A 60 10.73 -16.27 43.75
N THR A 61 11.71 -16.47 42.85
CA THR A 61 12.09 -15.49 41.81
C THR A 61 11.06 -15.34 40.69
N ALA A 62 10.19 -16.33 40.47
CA ALA A 62 9.25 -16.37 39.34
C ALA A 62 8.30 -15.15 39.24
N PRO A 63 7.62 -14.68 40.31
CA PRO A 63 6.76 -13.51 40.20
C PRO A 63 7.56 -12.22 39.94
N MET A 64 8.77 -12.11 40.51
CA MET A 64 9.65 -10.98 40.28
C MET A 64 10.17 -10.98 38.84
N LEU A 65 10.56 -12.13 38.31
CA LEU A 65 10.96 -12.30 36.91
C LEU A 65 9.82 -11.90 35.95
N ALA A 66 8.60 -12.32 36.24
CA ALA A 66 7.43 -11.93 35.44
C ALA A 66 7.19 -10.40 35.45
N GLY A 67 7.30 -9.76 36.63
CA GLY A 67 7.19 -8.31 36.74
C GLY A 67 8.30 -7.56 35.99
N LEU A 68 9.55 -8.02 36.12
CA LEU A 68 10.70 -7.43 35.39
C LEU A 68 10.60 -7.62 33.88
N THR A 69 10.15 -8.79 33.41
CA THR A 69 9.94 -9.01 31.96
C THR A 69 8.82 -8.13 31.42
N LEU A 70 7.72 -7.95 32.15
CA LEU A 70 6.64 -7.06 31.75
C LEU A 70 7.14 -5.60 31.63
N LEU A 71 7.88 -5.13 32.65
CA LEU A 71 8.50 -3.80 32.63
C LEU A 71 9.45 -3.65 31.44
N ALA A 72 10.30 -4.64 31.19
CA ALA A 72 11.24 -4.67 30.09
C ALA A 72 10.51 -4.59 28.71
N VAL A 73 9.41 -5.33 28.54
CA VAL A 73 8.56 -5.28 27.33
C VAL A 73 7.93 -3.89 27.16
N VAL A 74 7.45 -3.27 28.22
CA VAL A 74 6.89 -1.89 28.16
C VAL A 74 7.98 -0.90 27.71
N ILE A 75 9.18 -0.97 28.30
CA ILE A 75 10.32 -0.11 27.92
C ILE A 75 10.68 -0.36 26.44
N TYR A 76 10.76 -1.61 26.02
CA TYR A 76 11.04 -2.01 24.65
C TYR A 76 10.06 -1.36 23.67
N ILE A 77 8.76 -1.52 23.88
CA ILE A 77 7.71 -0.93 23.01
C ILE A 77 7.82 0.60 22.95
N LYS A 78 8.08 1.27 24.09
CA LYS A 78 8.19 2.73 24.18
C LYS A 78 9.40 3.30 23.45
N THR A 79 10.49 2.54 23.32
CA THR A 79 11.74 2.94 22.66
C THR A 79 11.72 2.79 21.14
N LEU A 80 10.70 2.17 20.56
CA LEU A 80 10.56 1.87 19.13
C LEU A 80 9.62 2.82 18.40
N ARG A 81 9.85 2.97 17.08
CA ARG A 81 9.00 3.72 16.12
C ARG A 81 8.05 2.84 15.31
N ILE A 82 8.05 1.53 15.52
CA ILE A 82 7.21 0.56 14.81
C ILE A 82 5.85 0.37 15.50
N SER A 83 4.90 -0.23 14.79
CA SER A 83 3.57 -0.52 15.31
C SER A 83 3.63 -1.43 16.54
N LEU A 84 2.62 -1.29 17.42
CA LEU A 84 2.49 -2.10 18.62
C LEU A 84 2.44 -3.60 18.29
N TRP A 85 1.80 -3.97 17.19
CA TRP A 85 1.66 -5.35 16.74
C TRP A 85 3.01 -5.97 16.36
N LYS A 86 3.84 -5.25 15.58
CA LYS A 86 5.18 -5.71 15.21
C LYS A 86 6.07 -5.86 16.45
N SER A 87 6.15 -4.83 17.28
CA SER A 87 6.99 -4.85 18.49
C SER A 87 6.49 -5.84 19.54
N GLY A 88 5.17 -5.90 19.76
CA GLY A 88 4.57 -6.82 20.73
C GLY A 88 4.78 -8.28 20.36
N THR A 89 4.59 -8.65 19.09
CA THR A 89 4.83 -10.02 18.61
C THR A 89 6.26 -10.47 18.80
N ILE A 90 7.25 -9.61 18.48
CA ILE A 90 8.68 -9.92 18.68
C ILE A 90 8.98 -10.13 20.17
N ALA A 91 8.52 -9.20 21.02
CA ALA A 91 8.71 -9.32 22.46
C ALA A 91 8.07 -10.60 23.04
N LEU A 92 6.82 -10.91 22.65
CA LEU A 92 6.13 -12.12 23.07
C LEU A 92 6.84 -13.39 22.59
N SER A 93 7.35 -13.42 21.36
CA SER A 93 8.12 -14.56 20.83
C SER A 93 9.38 -14.82 21.62
N VAL A 94 10.12 -13.75 21.96
CA VAL A 94 11.30 -13.86 22.83
C VAL A 94 10.89 -14.35 24.23
N CYS A 95 9.87 -13.77 24.83
CA CYS A 95 9.36 -14.19 26.14
C CYS A 95 8.93 -15.68 26.14
N ALA A 96 8.26 -16.15 25.08
CA ALA A 96 7.85 -17.55 24.96
C ALA A 96 9.05 -18.52 24.95
N VAL A 97 10.08 -18.19 24.17
CA VAL A 97 11.30 -19.01 24.12
C VAL A 97 12.02 -19.01 25.47
N PHE A 98 12.15 -17.86 26.10
CA PHE A 98 12.80 -17.77 27.41
C PHE A 98 11.96 -18.44 28.52
N ALA A 99 10.63 -18.47 28.40
CA ALA A 99 9.77 -19.26 29.29
C ALA A 99 10.02 -20.78 29.12
N CYS A 100 10.18 -21.26 27.88
CA CYS A 100 10.55 -22.67 27.63
C CYS A 100 11.94 -23.00 28.21
N ILE A 101 12.94 -22.13 28.03
CA ILE A 101 14.28 -22.29 28.57
C ILE A 101 14.25 -22.26 30.11
N ASN A 102 13.41 -21.41 30.71
CA ASN A 102 13.20 -21.38 32.16
C ASN A 102 12.64 -22.71 32.68
N SER A 103 11.63 -23.28 32.01
CA SER A 103 11.06 -24.58 32.35
C SER A 103 12.12 -25.69 32.29
N LEU A 104 12.95 -25.71 31.27
CA LEU A 104 14.06 -26.66 31.14
C LEU A 104 15.10 -26.48 32.27
N SER A 105 15.41 -25.23 32.61
CA SER A 105 16.37 -24.90 33.71
C SER A 105 15.85 -25.31 35.08
N ARG A 106 14.51 -25.28 35.29
CA ARG A 106 13.87 -25.86 36.51
C ARG A 106 14.08 -27.39 36.62
N ALA A 107 13.98 -28.08 35.48
CA ALA A 107 14.28 -29.51 35.45
C ALA A 107 15.74 -29.79 35.78
N ILE A 108 16.70 -29.01 35.19
CA ILE A 108 18.11 -29.09 35.50
C ILE A 108 18.36 -28.84 36.99
N ASN A 109 17.70 -27.82 37.55
CA ASN A 109 17.81 -27.52 38.99
C ASN A 109 17.28 -28.67 39.84
N ALA A 110 16.15 -29.31 39.47
CA ALA A 110 15.60 -30.46 40.20
C ALA A 110 16.56 -31.64 40.16
N VAL A 111 17.21 -31.93 39.03
CA VAL A 111 18.22 -32.99 38.91
C VAL A 111 19.44 -32.69 39.83
N MET A 112 19.97 -31.43 39.80
CA MET A 112 21.11 -31.04 40.61
C MET A 112 20.84 -31.05 42.14
N LEU A 113 19.55 -30.90 42.53
CA LEU A 113 19.14 -30.93 43.95
C LEU A 113 18.65 -32.31 44.41
N ALA A 114 18.60 -33.31 43.53
CA ALA A 114 18.05 -34.64 43.86
C ALA A 114 18.76 -35.33 45.02
N GLY A 115 20.02 -35.04 45.30
CA GLY A 115 20.80 -35.61 46.39
C GLY A 115 20.84 -34.79 47.71
N LEU A 116 20.14 -33.63 47.77
CA LEU A 116 20.21 -32.74 48.92
C LEU A 116 18.98 -32.90 49.86
N PRO A 117 19.15 -32.79 51.20
CA PRO A 117 18.05 -32.82 52.16
C PRO A 117 17.04 -31.70 51.89
N GLN A 118 15.72 -32.03 52.05
CA GLN A 118 14.63 -31.08 51.73
C GLN A 118 14.63 -29.80 52.56
N ALA A 119 15.18 -29.81 53.76
CA ALA A 119 15.22 -28.67 54.69
C ALA A 119 16.13 -27.53 54.23
N GLN A 120 17.02 -27.76 53.25
CA GLN A 120 17.97 -26.76 52.72
C GLN A 120 17.64 -26.20 51.34
N ALA A 121 16.51 -26.56 50.76
CA ALA A 121 16.12 -26.09 49.44
C ALA A 121 15.68 -24.62 49.50
N ALA A 122 16.51 -23.72 48.99
CA ALA A 122 16.11 -22.33 48.77
C ALA A 122 15.04 -22.22 47.67
N PRO A 123 14.17 -21.20 47.70
CA PRO A 123 13.09 -21.00 46.69
C PRO A 123 13.61 -20.59 45.32
N TRP A 124 14.91 -20.45 45.15
CA TRP A 124 15.63 -20.07 43.89
C TRP A 124 16.54 -21.19 43.41
N PHE A 125 17.10 -21.06 42.22
CA PHE A 125 18.00 -22.03 41.61
C PHE A 125 19.31 -22.17 42.39
N CYS A 126 19.91 -23.36 42.38
CA CYS A 126 21.27 -23.51 42.84
C CYS A 126 22.26 -22.78 41.90
N LEU A 127 23.44 -22.40 42.41
CA LEU A 127 24.38 -21.61 41.64
C LEU A 127 24.77 -22.25 40.31
N ARG A 128 24.99 -23.55 40.28
CA ARG A 128 25.33 -24.31 39.06
C ARG A 128 24.19 -24.24 38.04
N SER A 129 22.94 -24.42 38.49
CA SER A 129 21.78 -24.33 37.65
C SER A 129 21.53 -22.92 37.12
N ALA A 130 21.73 -21.88 37.92
CA ALA A 130 21.61 -20.49 37.49
C ALA A 130 22.67 -20.14 36.41
N ILE A 131 23.91 -20.62 36.57
CA ILE A 131 24.96 -20.45 35.55
C ILE A 131 24.59 -21.20 34.27
N CYS A 132 24.11 -22.44 34.33
CA CYS A 132 23.65 -23.18 33.18
C CYS A 132 22.49 -22.46 32.47
N TYR A 133 21.54 -21.91 33.23
CA TYR A 133 20.43 -21.13 32.68
C TYR A 133 20.93 -19.92 31.87
N HIS A 134 21.84 -19.14 32.43
CA HIS A 134 22.48 -18.04 31.71
C HIS A 134 23.21 -18.51 30.44
N ALA A 135 24.02 -19.57 30.57
CA ALA A 135 24.74 -20.11 29.42
C ALA A 135 23.82 -20.51 28.27
N ILE A 136 22.73 -21.18 28.59
CA ILE A 136 21.71 -21.57 27.59
C ILE A 136 21.06 -20.33 26.96
N CYS A 137 20.67 -19.31 27.74
CA CYS A 137 20.07 -18.09 27.24
C CYS A 137 21.01 -17.28 26.33
N TRP A 138 22.28 -17.14 26.71
CA TRP A 138 23.27 -16.45 25.88
C TRP A 138 23.62 -17.24 24.62
N LEU A 139 23.74 -18.57 24.70
CA LEU A 139 23.94 -19.44 23.55
C LEU A 139 22.77 -19.32 22.58
N PHE A 140 21.53 -19.37 23.10
CA PHE A 140 20.36 -19.17 22.27
C PHE A 140 20.35 -17.80 21.59
N ALA A 141 20.65 -16.72 22.33
CA ALA A 141 20.73 -15.37 21.77
C ALA A 141 21.79 -15.28 20.67
N ALA A 142 22.94 -15.95 20.83
CA ALA A 142 23.99 -16.00 19.81
C ALA A 142 23.54 -16.77 18.55
N ILE A 143 22.90 -17.92 18.69
CA ILE A 143 22.37 -18.70 17.57
C ILE A 143 21.25 -17.92 16.85
N ALA A 144 20.34 -17.30 17.59
CA ALA A 144 19.22 -16.55 17.05
C ALA A 144 19.64 -15.19 16.46
N TYR A 145 20.87 -14.74 16.66
CA TYR A 145 21.37 -13.46 16.11
C TYR A 145 21.23 -13.37 14.60
N TYR A 146 21.64 -14.42 13.87
CA TYR A 146 21.58 -14.41 12.41
C TYR A 146 20.16 -14.34 11.87
N PRO A 147 19.21 -15.22 12.24
CA PRO A 147 17.82 -15.11 11.80
C PRO A 147 17.15 -13.81 12.26
N ALA A 148 17.46 -13.30 13.45
CA ALA A 148 16.91 -12.05 13.96
C ALA A 148 17.34 -10.84 13.13
N THR A 149 18.62 -10.74 12.77
CA THR A 149 19.18 -9.59 12.03
C THR A 149 18.92 -9.64 10.53
N HIS A 150 18.64 -10.81 9.94
CA HIS A 150 18.42 -10.98 8.51
C HIS A 150 16.93 -11.21 8.18
N SER A 151 16.37 -12.31 8.66
CA SER A 151 15.01 -12.71 8.26
C SER A 151 13.92 -11.88 8.96
N VAL A 152 13.99 -11.81 10.30
CA VAL A 152 12.97 -11.06 11.07
C VAL A 152 13.08 -9.56 10.78
N ARG A 153 14.29 -9.01 10.67
CA ARG A 153 14.52 -7.60 10.34
C ARG A 153 13.88 -7.23 9.01
N ARG A 154 14.07 -8.02 7.95
CA ARG A 154 13.43 -7.79 6.64
C ARG A 154 11.91 -7.75 6.74
N MET A 155 11.32 -8.66 7.54
CA MET A 155 9.87 -8.66 7.77
C MET A 155 9.37 -7.43 8.54
N VAL A 156 10.17 -6.89 9.44
CA VAL A 156 9.83 -5.66 10.19
C VAL A 156 9.87 -4.43 9.30
N GLU A 157 10.89 -4.35 8.42
CA GLU A 157 11.11 -3.23 7.50
C GLU A 157 10.12 -3.24 6.31
N ASP A 158 9.51 -4.38 5.98
CA ASP A 158 8.57 -4.49 4.87
C ASP A 158 7.11 -4.29 5.34
N ASP A 159 6.43 -3.31 4.76
CA ASP A 159 5.04 -2.98 5.13
C ASP A 159 3.98 -3.94 4.56
N ASN A 160 4.35 -4.77 3.58
CA ASN A 160 3.45 -5.77 3.00
C ASN A 160 3.00 -6.86 4.00
N PHE A 161 3.69 -6.99 5.15
CA PHE A 161 3.38 -7.97 6.20
C PHE A 161 2.43 -7.45 7.29
N ALA A 162 1.85 -6.27 7.15
CA ALA A 162 1.04 -5.67 8.20
C ALA A 162 -0.04 -6.62 8.73
N GLN A 163 -0.74 -7.34 7.87
CA GLN A 163 -1.81 -8.27 8.24
C GLN A 163 -1.30 -9.50 8.99
N THR A 164 -0.13 -10.00 8.67
CA THR A 164 0.45 -11.20 9.29
C THR A 164 0.76 -10.98 10.77
N TRP A 165 1.18 -9.78 11.15
CA TRP A 165 1.49 -9.44 12.54
C TRP A 165 0.27 -9.44 13.46
N TYR A 166 -0.95 -9.21 12.93
CA TYR A 166 -2.19 -9.23 13.71
C TYR A 166 -2.60 -10.62 14.19
N VAL A 167 -2.10 -11.68 13.59
CA VAL A 167 -2.45 -13.07 13.95
C VAL A 167 -1.32 -13.75 14.71
N PHE A 168 -0.08 -13.41 14.41
CA PHE A 168 1.07 -14.18 14.87
C PHE A 168 1.37 -14.06 16.37
N TRP A 169 0.94 -13.00 17.04
CA TRP A 169 1.13 -12.84 18.50
C TRP A 169 0.40 -13.89 19.35
N VAL A 170 -0.64 -14.52 18.81
CA VAL A 170 -1.46 -15.51 19.52
C VAL A 170 -0.62 -16.73 19.91
N LEU A 171 0.21 -17.21 18.98
CA LEU A 171 1.01 -18.41 19.19
C LEU A 171 2.01 -18.27 20.36
N PRO A 172 2.90 -17.26 20.42
CA PRO A 172 3.77 -17.04 21.57
C PRO A 172 3.01 -16.95 22.90
N LEU A 173 1.84 -16.28 22.87
CA LEU A 173 1.01 -16.14 24.07
C LEU A 173 0.55 -17.49 24.58
N VAL A 174 0.07 -18.40 23.72
CA VAL A 174 -0.32 -19.76 24.09
C VAL A 174 0.86 -20.51 24.74
N PHE A 175 2.06 -20.40 24.17
CA PHE A 175 3.24 -21.07 24.74
C PHE A 175 3.65 -20.49 26.10
N ILE A 176 3.50 -19.18 26.30
CA ILE A 176 3.72 -18.55 27.61
C ILE A 176 2.74 -19.12 28.63
N PHE A 177 1.44 -19.19 28.28
CA PHE A 177 0.42 -19.77 29.18
C PHE A 177 0.68 -21.24 29.50
N LEU A 178 1.04 -22.05 28.51
CA LEU A 178 1.37 -23.46 28.73
C LEU A 178 2.57 -23.61 29.67
N ASN A 179 3.62 -22.78 29.50
CA ASN A 179 4.77 -22.82 30.41
C ASN A 179 4.43 -22.33 31.81
N LEU A 180 3.59 -21.29 31.96
CA LEU A 180 3.12 -20.83 33.27
C LEU A 180 2.30 -21.90 33.97
N PHE A 181 1.41 -22.59 33.25
CA PHE A 181 0.62 -23.68 33.80
C PHE A 181 1.47 -24.86 34.26
N MET A 182 2.57 -25.14 33.58
CA MET A 182 3.50 -26.20 33.92
C MET A 182 4.38 -25.90 35.15
N ILE A 183 4.44 -24.64 35.64
CA ILE A 183 5.25 -24.30 36.81
C ILE A 183 4.71 -25.09 38.03
N PRO A 184 5.52 -26.01 38.62
CA PRO A 184 5.04 -26.80 39.74
C PRO A 184 4.85 -25.91 40.96
N ARG A 185 3.72 -26.08 41.63
CA ARG A 185 3.38 -25.32 42.85
C ARG A 185 4.37 -25.60 44.00
N TYR A 186 4.90 -26.82 44.06
CA TYR A 186 5.93 -27.23 45.01
C TYR A 186 7.13 -27.80 44.25
N GLN A 187 8.32 -27.38 44.61
CA GLN A 187 9.57 -27.90 44.00
C GLN A 187 9.77 -29.39 44.29
N THR A 188 9.22 -29.88 45.40
CA THR A 188 9.24 -31.32 45.82
C THR A 188 8.54 -32.23 44.81
N THR A 189 7.55 -31.71 44.07
CA THR A 189 6.82 -32.50 43.07
C THR A 189 7.72 -32.97 41.94
N LEU A 190 8.75 -32.16 41.58
CA LEU A 190 9.74 -32.53 40.57
C LEU A 190 10.76 -33.55 41.02
N ARG A 191 10.83 -33.88 42.33
CA ARG A 191 11.77 -34.89 42.83
C ARG A 191 11.29 -36.34 42.62
N THR A 192 10.05 -36.53 42.22
CA THR A 192 9.50 -37.85 41.84
C THR A 192 9.98 -38.19 40.41
N GLY A 193 10.74 -39.31 40.27
CA GLY A 193 11.42 -39.64 39.02
C GLY A 193 10.56 -39.64 37.76
N ARG A 194 9.34 -40.21 37.85
CA ARG A 194 8.41 -40.21 36.71
C ARG A 194 7.89 -38.80 36.35
N VAL A 195 7.59 -37.96 37.37
CA VAL A 195 7.13 -36.56 37.15
C VAL A 195 8.23 -35.75 36.54
N LEU A 196 9.48 -35.88 37.02
CA LEU A 196 10.63 -35.17 36.46
C LEU A 196 10.89 -35.57 35.00
N GLN A 197 10.85 -36.86 34.68
CA GLN A 197 11.02 -37.34 33.32
C GLN A 197 9.94 -36.75 32.37
N GLY A 198 8.67 -36.82 32.75
CA GLY A 198 7.55 -36.25 32.01
C GLY A 198 7.72 -34.73 31.83
N TYR A 199 8.14 -34.00 32.88
CA TYR A 199 8.38 -32.57 32.82
C TYR A 199 9.50 -32.21 31.86
N ILE A 200 10.62 -32.96 31.85
CA ILE A 200 11.75 -32.75 30.90
C ILE A 200 11.24 -32.98 29.47
N VAL A 201 10.57 -34.11 29.20
CA VAL A 201 10.10 -34.43 27.85
C VAL A 201 9.15 -33.35 27.32
N ILE A 202 8.18 -32.93 28.13
CA ILE A 202 7.21 -31.91 27.74
C ILE A 202 7.91 -30.56 27.55
N SER A 203 8.85 -30.16 28.40
CA SER A 203 9.59 -28.89 28.27
C SER A 203 10.44 -28.84 26.98
N ILE A 204 11.11 -29.94 26.66
CA ILE A 204 11.86 -30.06 25.39
C ILE A 204 10.90 -30.04 24.21
N ALA A 205 9.80 -30.81 24.27
CA ALA A 205 8.82 -30.85 23.19
C ALA A 205 8.20 -29.46 22.89
N LEU A 206 7.83 -28.72 23.97
CA LEU A 206 7.32 -27.35 23.82
C LEU A 206 8.34 -26.40 23.20
N LEU A 207 9.61 -26.48 23.62
CA LEU A 207 10.66 -25.66 23.05
C LEU A 207 10.87 -25.98 21.55
N LEU A 208 10.99 -27.25 21.21
CA LEU A 208 11.19 -27.68 19.81
C LEU A 208 9.97 -27.29 18.94
N LEU A 209 8.77 -27.48 19.46
CA LEU A 209 7.53 -27.13 18.76
C LEU A 209 7.46 -25.61 18.51
N LEU A 210 7.78 -24.79 19.52
CA LEU A 210 7.81 -23.33 19.39
C LEU A 210 8.85 -22.89 18.35
N LEU A 211 10.07 -23.46 18.39
CA LEU A 211 11.11 -23.16 17.41
C LEU A 211 10.71 -23.58 15.99
N TRP A 212 10.08 -24.73 15.85
CA TRP A 212 9.57 -25.21 14.58
C TRP A 212 8.48 -24.28 14.00
N PHE A 213 7.51 -23.87 14.83
CA PHE A 213 6.50 -22.90 14.41
C PHE A 213 7.11 -21.55 14.01
N ASN A 214 8.10 -21.04 14.76
CA ASN A 214 8.81 -19.82 14.39
C ASN A 214 9.54 -19.99 13.05
N ALA A 215 10.18 -21.15 12.80
CA ALA A 215 10.85 -21.42 11.53
C ALA A 215 9.87 -21.48 10.36
N ILE A 216 8.74 -22.20 10.51
CA ILE A 216 7.69 -22.25 9.49
C ILE A 216 7.14 -20.85 9.21
N PHE A 217 6.89 -20.07 10.25
CA PHE A 217 6.41 -18.69 10.07
C PHE A 217 7.39 -17.84 9.25
N LEU A 218 8.69 -17.90 9.55
CA LEU A 218 9.71 -17.19 8.78
C LEU A 218 9.75 -17.65 7.32
N LEU A 219 9.67 -18.96 7.07
CA LEU A 219 9.64 -19.52 5.72
C LEU A 219 8.38 -19.10 4.97
N MET A 220 7.21 -19.20 5.59
CA MET A 220 5.93 -18.80 5.00
C MET A 220 5.91 -17.31 4.68
N ALA A 221 6.38 -16.46 5.61
CA ALA A 221 6.44 -15.02 5.41
C ALA A 221 7.36 -14.66 4.23
N THR A 222 8.56 -15.24 4.16
CA THR A 222 9.49 -14.99 3.04
C THR A 222 8.93 -15.48 1.70
N SER A 223 8.22 -16.61 1.68
CA SER A 223 7.56 -17.14 0.48
C SER A 223 6.42 -16.24 0.00
N LEU A 224 5.55 -15.80 0.92
CA LEU A 224 4.45 -14.88 0.58
C LEU A 224 4.95 -13.57 -0.01
N ASN A 225 6.01 -12.99 0.56
CA ASN A 225 6.59 -11.76 0.04
C ASN A 225 7.20 -11.96 -1.35
N ARG A 226 7.91 -13.06 -1.56
CA ARG A 226 8.44 -13.40 -2.88
C ARG A 226 7.32 -13.53 -3.92
N ASN A 227 6.24 -14.23 -3.57
CA ASN A 227 5.10 -14.38 -4.46
C ASN A 227 4.42 -13.04 -4.78
N ALA A 228 4.25 -12.16 -3.77
CA ALA A 228 3.69 -10.83 -3.97
C ALA A 228 4.55 -9.97 -4.92
N ARG A 229 5.86 -10.00 -4.75
CA ARG A 229 6.80 -9.31 -5.67
C ARG A 229 6.73 -9.85 -7.10
N LEU A 230 6.73 -11.18 -7.26
CA LEU A 230 6.59 -11.80 -8.58
C LEU A 230 5.26 -11.45 -9.25
N GLN A 231 4.17 -11.35 -8.49
CA GLN A 231 2.89 -10.89 -9.03
C GLN A 231 2.95 -9.43 -9.49
N GLN A 232 3.59 -8.54 -8.73
CA GLN A 232 3.78 -7.13 -9.12
C GLN A 232 4.65 -7.01 -10.39
N GLU A 233 5.75 -7.75 -10.47
CA GLU A 233 6.60 -7.79 -11.66
C GLU A 233 5.85 -8.31 -12.89
N ASN A 234 5.07 -9.39 -12.75
CA ASN A 234 4.25 -9.92 -13.82
C ASN A 234 3.17 -8.93 -14.29
N GLN A 235 2.53 -8.20 -13.36
CA GLN A 235 1.58 -7.16 -13.72
C GLN A 235 2.25 -6.02 -14.49
N LEU A 236 3.44 -5.60 -14.08
CA LEU A 236 4.20 -4.56 -14.77
C LEU A 236 4.58 -5.01 -16.19
N LEU A 237 5.08 -6.23 -16.34
CA LEU A 237 5.41 -6.82 -17.65
C LEU A 237 4.17 -6.91 -18.56
N PHE A 238 3.04 -7.34 -18.02
CA PHE A 238 1.78 -7.37 -18.77
C PHE A 238 1.34 -5.99 -19.27
N LEU A 239 1.44 -4.95 -18.42
CA LEU A 239 1.15 -3.57 -18.81
C LEU A 239 2.11 -3.04 -19.88
N GLN A 240 3.40 -3.39 -19.78
CA GLN A 240 4.39 -3.01 -20.79
C GLN A 240 4.09 -3.68 -22.14
N GLN A 241 3.77 -4.97 -22.13
CA GLN A 241 3.40 -5.69 -23.35
C GLN A 241 2.14 -5.10 -24.00
N GLN A 242 1.12 -4.79 -23.21
CA GLN A 242 -0.10 -4.17 -23.71
C GLN A 242 0.17 -2.77 -24.34
N ARG A 243 1.06 -1.96 -23.72
CA ARG A 243 1.48 -0.68 -24.29
C ARG A 243 2.22 -0.87 -25.61
N TYR A 244 3.11 -1.87 -25.67
CA TYR A 244 3.85 -2.17 -26.90
C TYR A 244 2.90 -2.58 -28.03
N GLU A 245 1.92 -3.44 -27.76
CA GLU A 245 0.93 -3.85 -28.75
C GLU A 245 0.06 -2.69 -29.24
N ASN A 246 -0.40 -1.82 -28.33
CA ASN A 246 -1.15 -0.63 -28.68
C ASN A 246 -0.31 0.33 -29.56
N LEU A 247 0.97 0.52 -29.22
CA LEU A 247 1.89 1.34 -30.02
C LEU A 247 2.09 0.74 -31.42
N LYS A 248 2.29 -0.57 -31.53
CA LYS A 248 2.43 -1.26 -32.79
C LYS A 248 1.19 -1.07 -33.67
N THR A 249 -0.01 -1.24 -33.10
CA THR A 249 -1.28 -1.01 -33.81
C THR A 249 -1.38 0.43 -34.30
N ALA A 250 -1.08 1.41 -33.44
CA ALA A 250 -1.09 2.82 -33.83
C ALA A 250 -0.09 3.15 -34.96
N ILE A 251 1.11 2.56 -34.90
CA ILE A 251 2.11 2.71 -35.98
C ILE A 251 1.58 2.15 -37.31
N GLU A 252 0.92 1.00 -37.28
CA GLU A 252 0.37 0.38 -38.49
C GLU A 252 -0.80 1.20 -39.05
N GLU A 253 -1.68 1.73 -38.20
CA GLU A 253 -2.75 2.64 -38.59
C GLU A 253 -2.21 3.91 -39.27
N VAL A 254 -1.16 4.52 -38.68
CA VAL A 254 -0.50 5.70 -39.27
C VAL A 254 0.16 5.35 -40.62
N ARG A 255 0.78 4.18 -40.72
CA ARG A 255 1.37 3.69 -41.97
C ARG A 255 0.32 3.50 -43.05
N GLN A 256 -0.81 2.89 -42.70
CA GLN A 256 -1.93 2.72 -43.62
C GLN A 256 -2.50 4.06 -44.07
N ALA A 257 -2.79 4.96 -43.14
CA ALA A 257 -3.29 6.29 -43.45
C ALA A 257 -2.35 7.08 -44.39
N ARG A 258 -1.03 6.98 -44.12
CA ARG A 258 -0.01 7.60 -45.00
C ARG A 258 0.01 6.97 -46.40
N HIS A 259 -0.17 5.66 -46.50
CA HIS A 259 -0.25 4.96 -47.79
C HIS A 259 -1.48 5.44 -48.58
N ASP A 260 -2.63 5.51 -47.91
CA ASP A 260 -3.88 5.92 -48.54
C ASP A 260 -3.83 7.39 -48.99
N MET A 261 -3.23 8.27 -48.16
CA MET A 261 -3.03 9.68 -48.54
C MET A 261 -2.12 9.80 -49.77
N ARG A 262 -1.00 9.03 -49.82
CA ARG A 262 -0.14 8.99 -50.99
C ARG A 262 -0.88 8.54 -52.25
N HIS A 263 -1.73 7.56 -52.15
CA HIS A 263 -2.55 7.05 -53.23
C HIS A 263 -3.51 8.14 -53.77
N GLN A 264 -4.17 8.87 -52.84
CA GLN A 264 -5.05 9.98 -53.18
C GLN A 264 -4.30 11.13 -53.91
N LEU A 265 -3.13 11.50 -53.38
CA LEU A 265 -2.29 12.54 -53.99
C LEU A 265 -1.82 12.13 -55.40
N ASN A 266 -1.40 10.89 -55.61
CA ASN A 266 -0.97 10.38 -56.90
C ASN A 266 -2.17 10.41 -57.92
N GLN A 267 -3.39 10.12 -57.52
CA GLN A 267 -4.56 10.23 -58.38
C GLN A 267 -4.84 11.70 -58.77
N ILE A 268 -4.75 12.61 -57.83
CA ILE A 268 -4.88 14.05 -58.06
C ILE A 268 -3.84 14.51 -59.07
N THR A 269 -2.57 14.13 -58.90
CA THR A 269 -1.47 14.48 -59.79
C THR A 269 -1.68 13.94 -61.19
N ALA A 270 -2.08 12.66 -61.31
CA ALA A 270 -2.33 12.06 -62.62
C ALA A 270 -3.47 12.76 -63.40
N LEU A 271 -4.56 13.13 -62.72
CA LEU A 271 -5.68 13.87 -63.34
C LEU A 271 -5.26 15.29 -63.73
N ALA A 272 -4.36 15.94 -62.94
CA ALA A 272 -3.83 17.25 -63.27
C ALA A 272 -2.86 17.21 -64.46
N GLU A 273 -2.00 16.21 -64.59
CA GLU A 273 -1.05 16.03 -65.69
C GLU A 273 -1.77 15.71 -67.01
N THR A 274 -2.89 15.00 -66.99
CA THR A 274 -3.70 14.72 -68.18
C THR A 274 -4.57 15.90 -68.60
N GLY A 275 -4.64 16.97 -67.82
CA GLY A 275 -5.48 18.15 -68.12
C GLY A 275 -6.98 17.88 -67.92
N ASP A 276 -7.36 16.77 -67.35
CA ASP A 276 -8.76 16.40 -67.07
C ASP A 276 -9.30 17.16 -65.86
N LEU A 277 -9.68 18.41 -66.08
CA LEU A 277 -10.23 19.30 -65.05
C LEU A 277 -11.59 18.86 -64.53
N GLU A 278 -12.45 18.22 -65.36
CA GLU A 278 -13.74 17.69 -64.92
C GLU A 278 -13.56 16.44 -64.03
N GLY A 279 -12.69 15.53 -64.47
CA GLY A 279 -12.33 14.36 -63.66
C GLY A 279 -11.72 14.74 -62.31
N LEU A 280 -10.80 15.72 -62.30
CA LEU A 280 -10.19 16.25 -61.07
C LEU A 280 -11.24 16.84 -60.12
N LYS A 281 -12.16 17.66 -60.64
CA LYS A 281 -13.22 18.30 -59.87
C LYS A 281 -14.14 17.24 -59.24
N SER A 282 -14.58 16.26 -60.06
CA SER A 282 -15.45 15.13 -59.60
C SER A 282 -14.74 14.30 -58.53
N TYR A 283 -13.42 14.03 -58.66
CA TYR A 283 -12.67 13.28 -57.67
C TYR A 283 -12.53 14.03 -56.34
N LEU A 284 -12.24 15.35 -56.43
CA LEU A 284 -12.18 16.22 -55.25
C LEU A 284 -13.52 16.32 -54.55
N GLU A 285 -14.63 16.49 -55.29
CA GLU A 285 -16.00 16.51 -54.74
C GLU A 285 -16.33 15.20 -54.01
N LYS A 286 -16.01 14.04 -54.61
CA LYS A 286 -16.15 12.72 -53.97
C LYS A 286 -15.30 12.54 -52.73
N THR A 287 -14.10 13.09 -52.73
CA THR A 287 -13.20 12.99 -51.56
C THR A 287 -13.66 13.93 -50.46
N ILE A 288 -14.05 15.15 -50.81
CA ILE A 288 -14.59 16.13 -49.84
C ILE A 288 -15.94 15.68 -49.27
N SER A 289 -16.81 15.06 -50.06
CA SER A 289 -18.11 14.55 -49.56
C SER A 289 -18.00 13.43 -48.54
N ARG A 290 -16.84 12.76 -48.46
CA ARG A 290 -16.53 11.79 -47.37
C ARG A 290 -16.14 12.47 -46.07
N ILE A 291 -15.75 13.76 -46.14
CA ILE A 291 -15.49 14.60 -44.96
C ILE A 291 -16.81 15.26 -44.60
N PRO A 292 -17.39 15.06 -43.42
CA PRO A 292 -18.66 15.65 -43.04
C PRO A 292 -18.54 17.18 -43.03
N ASN A 293 -19.02 17.81 -44.10
CA ASN A 293 -19.07 19.27 -44.19
C ASN A 293 -20.55 19.69 -44.26
N LEU A 294 -21.04 20.33 -43.19
CA LEU A 294 -22.45 20.74 -43.10
C LEU A 294 -22.76 22.04 -43.84
N GLY A 295 -21.74 22.76 -44.32
CA GLY A 295 -21.93 24.08 -44.91
C GLY A 295 -22.51 25.14 -43.94
N ILE A 296 -22.60 24.79 -42.66
CA ILE A 296 -23.10 25.66 -41.60
C ILE A 296 -21.92 26.41 -41.00
N HIS A 297 -22.02 27.72 -41.01
CA HIS A 297 -21.05 28.63 -40.39
C HIS A 297 -21.57 29.03 -39.03
N PHE A 298 -20.81 28.73 -37.97
CA PHE A 298 -21.21 28.95 -36.58
C PHE A 298 -20.62 30.21 -35.97
N CYS A 299 -19.38 30.58 -36.34
CA CYS A 299 -18.71 31.76 -35.81
C CYS A 299 -17.57 32.25 -36.74
N GLU A 300 -17.07 33.48 -36.55
CA GLU A 300 -16.00 34.05 -37.37
C GLU A 300 -14.64 33.39 -37.14
N ASN A 301 -14.39 32.74 -35.98
CA ASN A 301 -13.15 32.04 -35.74
C ASN A 301 -13.12 30.69 -36.48
N ARG A 302 -12.26 30.57 -37.49
CA ARG A 302 -12.16 29.41 -38.38
C ARG A 302 -11.87 28.09 -37.68
N ALA A 303 -11.01 28.12 -36.67
CA ALA A 303 -10.60 26.93 -35.96
C ALA A 303 -11.76 26.38 -35.08
N ALA A 304 -12.42 27.27 -34.32
CA ALA A 304 -13.61 26.92 -33.55
C ALA A 304 -14.75 26.45 -34.47
N ASP A 305 -15.00 27.16 -35.57
CA ASP A 305 -16.01 26.80 -36.54
C ASP A 305 -15.81 25.39 -37.11
N SER A 306 -14.60 25.03 -37.46
CA SER A 306 -14.22 23.70 -37.96
C SER A 306 -14.48 22.58 -36.95
N VAL A 307 -14.05 22.78 -35.69
CA VAL A 307 -14.24 21.79 -34.62
C VAL A 307 -15.72 21.60 -34.32
N ILE A 308 -16.47 22.69 -34.19
CA ILE A 308 -17.89 22.63 -33.85
C ILE A 308 -18.70 22.02 -35.04
N GLY A 309 -18.36 22.41 -36.28
CA GLY A 309 -18.95 21.82 -37.49
C GLY A 309 -18.76 20.30 -37.56
N TYR A 310 -17.54 19.81 -37.22
CA TYR A 310 -17.25 18.39 -37.19
C TYR A 310 -18.15 17.64 -36.17
N TYR A 311 -18.23 18.12 -34.95
CA TYR A 311 -19.07 17.46 -33.92
C TYR A 311 -20.55 17.63 -34.16
N CYS A 312 -21.01 18.71 -34.76
CA CYS A 312 -22.38 18.90 -35.23
C CYS A 312 -22.74 17.85 -36.28
N ALA A 313 -21.86 17.59 -37.26
CA ALA A 313 -22.03 16.54 -38.25
C ALA A 313 -22.14 15.15 -37.64
N LEU A 314 -21.27 14.85 -36.66
CA LEU A 314 -21.34 13.58 -35.92
C LEU A 314 -22.65 13.45 -35.14
N ALA A 315 -23.05 14.46 -34.39
CA ALA A 315 -24.30 14.47 -33.65
C ALA A 315 -25.53 14.25 -34.55
N LYS A 316 -25.56 14.91 -35.72
CA LYS A 316 -26.62 14.74 -36.73
C LYS A 316 -26.66 13.30 -37.26
N ARG A 317 -25.53 12.68 -37.50
CA ARG A 317 -25.44 11.28 -37.95
C ARG A 317 -26.01 10.32 -36.91
N GLU A 318 -25.78 10.59 -35.61
CA GLU A 318 -26.30 9.79 -34.51
C GLU A 318 -27.72 10.18 -34.07
N GLY A 319 -28.38 11.08 -34.81
CA GLY A 319 -29.75 11.55 -34.52
C GLY A 319 -29.86 12.37 -33.24
N ILE A 320 -28.78 13.06 -32.81
CA ILE A 320 -28.74 13.86 -31.61
C ILE A 320 -28.99 15.34 -31.94
N PRO A 321 -30.01 16.00 -31.37
CA PRO A 321 -30.21 17.43 -31.52
C PRO A 321 -28.99 18.21 -31.03
N PHE A 322 -28.46 19.11 -31.89
CA PHE A 322 -27.30 19.91 -31.63
C PHE A 322 -27.64 21.39 -31.77
N CYS A 323 -27.46 22.16 -30.71
CA CYS A 323 -27.70 23.60 -30.67
C CYS A 323 -26.39 24.35 -30.34
N ALA A 324 -26.02 25.27 -31.22
CA ALA A 324 -24.79 26.09 -31.02
C ALA A 324 -25.19 27.58 -30.99
N LYS A 325 -24.74 28.28 -29.93
CA LYS A 325 -24.82 29.74 -29.79
C LYS A 325 -23.41 30.27 -29.59
N LEU A 326 -22.84 30.85 -30.65
CA LEU A 326 -21.44 31.22 -30.67
C LEU A 326 -21.31 32.70 -31.07
N ASP A 327 -20.52 33.42 -30.26
CA ASP A 327 -20.12 34.80 -30.52
C ASP A 327 -18.61 34.90 -30.33
N LEU A 328 -17.90 34.36 -31.34
CA LEU A 328 -16.42 34.29 -31.32
C LEU A 328 -15.87 35.06 -32.51
N PRO A 329 -15.14 36.18 -32.26
CA PRO A 329 -14.50 36.95 -33.31
C PRO A 329 -13.35 36.17 -33.96
N GLN A 330 -12.91 36.61 -35.11
CA GLN A 330 -11.86 35.96 -35.91
C GLN A 330 -10.56 35.72 -35.13
N THR A 331 -10.18 36.64 -34.27
CA THR A 331 -8.99 36.54 -33.39
C THR A 331 -9.41 36.51 -31.95
N LEU A 332 -8.86 35.53 -31.20
CA LEU A 332 -9.13 35.33 -29.76
C LEU A 332 -7.85 35.61 -28.96
N PRO A 333 -7.96 36.05 -27.70
CA PRO A 333 -6.80 36.31 -26.84
C PRO A 333 -6.20 35.01 -26.23
N VAL A 334 -6.62 33.85 -26.71
CA VAL A 334 -6.19 32.52 -26.23
C VAL A 334 -5.49 31.76 -27.36
N ASP A 335 -4.60 30.86 -27.00
CA ASP A 335 -3.94 29.97 -27.94
C ASP A 335 -4.96 29.09 -28.68
N GLU A 336 -4.92 29.13 -30.01
CA GLU A 336 -5.88 28.47 -30.89
C GLU A 336 -5.86 26.95 -30.73
N ILE A 337 -4.68 26.36 -30.53
CA ILE A 337 -4.52 24.90 -30.30
C ILE A 337 -5.17 24.49 -28.98
N ASN A 338 -4.90 25.25 -27.92
CA ASN A 338 -5.48 25.00 -26.62
C ASN A 338 -7.00 25.13 -26.61
N MET A 339 -7.55 26.15 -27.30
CA MET A 339 -9.00 26.30 -27.50
C MET A 339 -9.59 25.11 -28.26
N CYS A 340 -8.98 24.70 -29.35
CA CYS A 340 -9.45 23.53 -30.14
C CYS A 340 -9.43 22.24 -29.30
N LEU A 341 -8.40 22.03 -28.48
CA LEU A 341 -8.31 20.89 -27.58
C LEU A 341 -9.42 20.91 -26.51
N VAL A 342 -9.70 22.05 -25.92
CA VAL A 342 -10.80 22.19 -24.94
C VAL A 342 -12.15 21.92 -25.61
N LEU A 343 -12.44 22.55 -26.76
CA LEU A 343 -13.67 22.33 -27.52
C LEU A 343 -13.86 20.86 -27.91
N SER A 344 -12.82 20.24 -28.46
CA SER A 344 -12.86 18.82 -28.85
C SER A 344 -13.15 17.92 -27.65
N ASN A 345 -12.45 18.08 -26.54
CA ASN A 345 -12.66 17.26 -25.34
C ASN A 345 -14.07 17.45 -24.73
N LEU A 346 -14.59 18.68 -24.72
CA LEU A 346 -15.94 18.96 -24.22
C LEU A 346 -17.01 18.32 -25.11
N LEU A 347 -16.91 18.52 -26.43
CA LEU A 347 -17.88 18.02 -27.40
C LEU A 347 -17.83 16.50 -27.55
N GLU A 348 -16.64 15.89 -27.51
CA GLU A 348 -16.48 14.44 -27.50
C GLU A 348 -17.17 13.82 -26.27
N ASN A 349 -16.93 14.37 -25.10
CA ASN A 349 -17.57 13.92 -23.86
C ASN A 349 -19.09 14.07 -23.92
N ALA A 350 -19.60 15.19 -24.48
CA ALA A 350 -21.02 15.44 -24.64
C ALA A 350 -21.66 14.46 -25.64
N LEU A 351 -21.02 14.18 -26.76
CA LEU A 351 -21.46 13.21 -27.77
C LEU A 351 -21.54 11.79 -27.20
N GLU A 352 -20.45 11.34 -26.52
CA GLU A 352 -20.43 10.02 -25.90
C GLU A 352 -21.50 9.86 -24.80
N ALA A 353 -21.73 10.89 -24.00
CA ALA A 353 -22.77 10.88 -22.98
C ALA A 353 -24.15 10.81 -23.62
N SER A 354 -24.40 11.62 -24.63
CA SER A 354 -25.69 11.65 -25.35
C SER A 354 -26.00 10.35 -26.10
N ILE A 355 -24.99 9.67 -26.67
CA ILE A 355 -25.19 8.34 -27.31
C ILE A 355 -25.70 7.32 -26.30
N ARG A 356 -25.27 7.39 -25.02
CA ARG A 356 -25.68 6.47 -23.94
C ARG A 356 -27.04 6.82 -23.34
N THR A 357 -27.54 8.01 -23.60
CA THR A 357 -28.84 8.51 -23.11
C THR A 357 -29.97 7.98 -23.98
N ALA A 358 -31.17 7.82 -23.41
CA ALA A 358 -32.36 7.43 -24.12
C ALA A 358 -32.66 8.40 -25.29
N PRO A 359 -33.06 7.92 -26.47
CA PRO A 359 -33.17 8.73 -27.70
C PRO A 359 -34.03 9.99 -27.58
N ASP A 360 -35.07 9.92 -26.78
CA ASP A 360 -36.05 10.99 -26.53
C ASP A 360 -35.45 12.14 -25.66
N ARG A 361 -34.35 11.88 -24.96
CA ARG A 361 -33.70 12.85 -24.06
C ARG A 361 -32.34 13.31 -24.57
N ARG A 362 -31.90 12.84 -25.74
CA ARG A 362 -30.61 13.23 -26.32
C ARG A 362 -30.59 14.68 -26.73
N GLN A 363 -29.61 15.43 -26.25
CA GLN A 363 -29.40 16.82 -26.64
C GLN A 363 -27.98 17.23 -26.34
N ILE A 364 -27.41 18.05 -27.22
CA ILE A 364 -26.11 18.73 -27.00
C ILE A 364 -26.33 20.21 -27.27
N LYS A 365 -25.92 21.06 -26.33
CA LYS A 365 -25.94 22.52 -26.49
C LYS A 365 -24.57 23.07 -26.16
N ILE A 366 -24.02 23.91 -27.05
CA ILE A 366 -22.81 24.64 -26.84
C ILE A 366 -23.06 26.14 -26.88
N THR A 367 -22.52 26.87 -25.91
CA THR A 367 -22.51 28.31 -25.88
C THR A 367 -21.07 28.77 -25.68
N ALA A 368 -20.57 29.64 -26.55
CA ALA A 368 -19.24 30.21 -26.38
C ALA A 368 -19.23 31.68 -26.83
N TYR A 369 -18.63 32.54 -26.02
CA TYR A 369 -18.51 33.97 -26.30
C TYR A 369 -17.32 34.59 -25.58
N LEU A 370 -16.86 35.72 -26.14
CA LEU A 370 -15.76 36.49 -25.57
C LEU A 370 -16.33 37.60 -24.64
N HIS A 371 -16.15 37.43 -23.33
CA HIS A 371 -16.57 38.43 -22.35
C HIS A 371 -15.52 39.52 -22.14
N ALA A 372 -15.95 40.78 -22.23
CA ALA A 372 -15.11 41.97 -22.04
C ALA A 372 -13.83 42.00 -22.92
N GLY A 373 -13.83 41.28 -24.05
CA GLY A 373 -12.69 41.21 -24.98
C GLY A 373 -11.48 40.45 -24.51
N ARG A 374 -11.53 39.79 -23.34
CA ARG A 374 -10.37 39.11 -22.73
C ARG A 374 -10.67 37.72 -22.19
N LEU A 375 -11.91 37.43 -21.84
CA LEU A 375 -12.29 36.19 -21.17
C LEU A 375 -13.12 35.34 -22.12
N LEU A 376 -12.56 34.20 -22.57
CA LEU A 376 -13.28 33.23 -23.38
C LEU A 376 -14.11 32.31 -22.47
N LEU A 377 -15.42 32.36 -22.58
CA LEU A 377 -16.36 31.50 -21.88
C LEU A 377 -16.87 30.42 -22.84
N ILE A 378 -16.72 29.17 -22.44
CA ILE A 378 -17.23 28.00 -23.16
C ILE A 378 -18.08 27.18 -22.23
N GLU A 379 -19.32 26.92 -22.60
CA GLU A 379 -20.27 26.13 -21.87
C GLU A 379 -20.84 25.04 -22.78
N VAL A 380 -20.76 23.79 -22.32
CA VAL A 380 -21.34 22.65 -23.04
C VAL A 380 -22.32 21.91 -22.11
N GLU A 381 -23.55 21.79 -22.56
CA GLU A 381 -24.63 21.10 -21.85
C GLU A 381 -25.00 19.84 -22.63
N ASN A 382 -25.21 18.71 -21.92
CA ASN A 382 -25.70 17.48 -22.53
C ASN A 382 -26.53 16.67 -21.54
N ALA A 383 -27.48 15.90 -22.05
CA ALA A 383 -28.22 14.95 -21.22
C ALA A 383 -27.35 13.74 -20.86
N TYR A 384 -27.62 13.15 -19.69
CA TYR A 384 -26.88 11.99 -19.18
C TYR A 384 -27.77 11.07 -18.35
N ASP A 385 -27.78 9.77 -18.64
CA ASP A 385 -28.56 8.72 -17.99
C ASP A 385 -27.64 7.71 -17.25
N GLY A 386 -26.70 8.15 -16.45
CA GLY A 386 -25.77 7.24 -15.78
C GLY A 386 -25.53 7.57 -14.31
N GLU A 387 -25.05 6.60 -13.53
CA GLU A 387 -24.54 6.85 -12.20
C GLU A 387 -23.21 7.61 -12.29
N ILE A 388 -23.16 8.77 -11.65
CA ILE A 388 -21.93 9.55 -11.54
C ILE A 388 -21.24 9.15 -10.24
N ARG A 389 -19.99 8.73 -10.33
CA ARG A 389 -19.13 8.48 -9.18
C ARG A 389 -18.24 9.69 -8.95
N GLU A 390 -18.49 10.38 -7.85
CA GLU A 390 -17.66 11.47 -7.35
C GLU A 390 -16.85 10.97 -6.18
N LYS A 391 -15.57 11.24 -6.17
CA LYS A 391 -14.68 11.00 -5.03
C LYS A 391 -13.81 12.23 -4.82
N ASP A 392 -13.88 12.80 -3.61
CA ASP A 392 -13.10 13.98 -3.20
C ASP A 392 -13.30 15.21 -4.11
N GLY A 393 -14.55 15.45 -4.60
CA GLY A 393 -14.86 16.56 -5.51
C GLY A 393 -14.42 16.35 -6.96
N VAL A 394 -13.91 15.17 -7.33
CA VAL A 394 -13.45 14.82 -8.67
C VAL A 394 -14.38 13.77 -9.28
N PHE A 395 -14.94 14.09 -10.46
CA PHE A 395 -15.74 13.14 -11.21
C PHE A 395 -14.87 12.02 -11.79
N GLN A 396 -15.19 10.77 -11.43
CA GLN A 396 -14.51 9.60 -11.97
C GLN A 396 -15.11 9.18 -13.30
N SER A 397 -14.24 8.87 -14.26
CA SER A 397 -14.66 8.35 -15.57
C SER A 397 -15.37 7.00 -15.42
N SER A 398 -16.54 6.85 -16.01
CA SER A 398 -17.26 5.57 -16.12
C SER A 398 -16.66 4.61 -17.17
N LYS A 399 -15.58 4.98 -17.84
CA LYS A 399 -14.91 4.15 -18.85
C LYS A 399 -14.15 3.00 -18.17
N ARG A 400 -14.48 1.75 -18.49
CA ARG A 400 -13.80 0.53 -18.01
C ARG A 400 -12.34 0.41 -18.48
N LYS A 401 -11.92 1.15 -19.53
CA LYS A 401 -10.55 1.14 -20.08
C LYS A 401 -10.19 2.56 -20.55
N GLY A 402 -9.72 3.38 -19.66
CA GLY A 402 -9.16 4.69 -20.00
C GLY A 402 -9.25 5.63 -18.81
N ASN A 403 -8.14 6.17 -18.39
CA ASN A 403 -8.10 7.26 -17.44
C ASN A 403 -8.93 8.40 -18.00
N GLY A 404 -9.70 9.09 -17.16
CA GLY A 404 -10.49 10.27 -17.52
C GLY A 404 -9.62 11.47 -17.93
N VAL A 405 -8.79 11.26 -18.95
CA VAL A 405 -7.77 12.21 -19.44
C VAL A 405 -8.41 13.50 -19.94
N GLY A 406 -9.63 13.43 -20.50
CA GLY A 406 -10.29 14.59 -21.08
C GLY A 406 -10.63 15.69 -20.07
N ILE A 407 -11.17 15.37 -18.89
CA ILE A 407 -11.50 16.35 -17.84
C ILE A 407 -10.22 16.96 -17.25
N GLN A 408 -9.22 16.14 -16.96
CA GLN A 408 -7.94 16.61 -16.44
C GLN A 408 -7.21 17.51 -17.46
N SER A 409 -7.29 17.17 -18.74
CA SER A 409 -6.71 17.98 -19.81
C SER A 409 -7.38 19.36 -19.89
N ILE A 410 -8.72 19.42 -19.79
CA ILE A 410 -9.48 20.68 -19.78
C ILE A 410 -9.08 21.53 -18.58
N GLN A 411 -9.02 20.95 -17.37
CA GLN A 411 -8.61 21.65 -16.15
C GLN A 411 -7.20 22.22 -16.27
N HIS A 412 -6.26 21.39 -16.72
CA HIS A 412 -4.86 21.80 -16.89
C HIS A 412 -4.71 22.95 -17.91
N ILE A 413 -5.42 22.89 -19.05
CA ILE A 413 -5.37 23.95 -20.07
C ILE A 413 -6.00 25.23 -19.53
N ALA A 414 -7.14 25.15 -18.84
CA ALA A 414 -7.79 26.31 -18.25
C ALA A 414 -6.89 26.99 -17.21
N GLU A 415 -6.32 26.25 -16.27
CA GLU A 415 -5.39 26.76 -15.26
C GLU A 415 -4.13 27.39 -15.87
N LYS A 416 -3.52 26.71 -16.86
CA LYS A 416 -2.34 27.22 -17.57
C LYS A 416 -2.62 28.53 -18.29
N SER A 417 -3.86 28.74 -18.73
CA SER A 417 -4.30 29.98 -19.41
C SER A 417 -4.87 31.00 -18.42
N GLY A 418 -4.62 30.86 -17.11
CA GLY A 418 -5.09 31.80 -16.08
C GLY A 418 -6.59 31.74 -15.77
N GLY A 419 -7.31 30.76 -16.31
CA GLY A 419 -8.75 30.57 -16.12
C GLY A 419 -9.10 29.45 -15.14
N ALA A 420 -10.36 29.03 -15.16
CA ALA A 420 -10.89 27.94 -14.34
C ALA A 420 -11.90 27.11 -15.12
N SER A 421 -12.11 25.87 -14.70
CA SER A 421 -13.15 25.01 -15.23
C SER A 421 -14.04 24.50 -14.09
N THR A 422 -15.35 24.50 -14.32
CA THR A 422 -16.34 23.96 -13.37
C THR A 422 -17.21 22.94 -14.08
N PHE A 423 -17.52 21.87 -13.35
CA PHE A 423 -18.40 20.80 -13.83
C PHE A 423 -19.54 20.68 -12.82
N THR A 424 -20.77 20.87 -13.27
CA THR A 424 -21.96 20.81 -12.41
C THR A 424 -22.94 19.79 -12.92
N LEU A 425 -23.61 19.09 -12.01
CA LEU A 425 -24.69 18.18 -12.30
C LEU A 425 -25.99 18.82 -11.79
N SER A 426 -27.01 18.95 -12.67
CA SER A 426 -28.33 19.41 -12.25
C SER A 426 -29.21 18.19 -11.95
N LEU A 427 -29.75 18.09 -10.73
CA LEU A 427 -30.63 17.03 -10.25
C LEU A 427 -32.12 17.37 -10.42
N ILE A 428 -32.44 18.48 -11.06
CA ILE A 428 -33.85 18.89 -11.27
C ILE A 428 -34.41 18.12 -12.50
N HIS A 429 -35.53 17.56 -12.34
CA HIS A 429 -36.31 16.60 -13.15
C HIS A 429 -36.38 16.80 -14.67
N ILE A 430 -35.80 17.81 -15.25
CA ILE A 430 -35.70 18.12 -16.68
C ILE A 430 -34.42 18.98 -16.83
N SER A 431 -33.26 18.37 -17.05
CA SER A 431 -32.09 19.02 -17.65
C SER A 431 -30.77 18.74 -16.87
N GLU A 432 -29.91 18.14 -17.50
CA GLU A 432 -28.65 18.64 -18.11
C GLU A 432 -27.51 18.83 -17.12
N PRO A 433 -26.48 17.97 -17.14
CA PRO A 433 -25.20 18.31 -16.57
C PRO A 433 -24.56 19.44 -17.40
N THR A 434 -24.41 20.60 -16.80
CA THR A 434 -23.76 21.76 -17.42
C THR A 434 -22.26 21.76 -17.13
N ARG A 435 -21.44 21.89 -18.17
CA ARG A 435 -19.99 22.01 -18.04
C ARG A 435 -19.57 23.41 -18.50
N ARG A 436 -19.00 24.19 -17.59
CA ARG A 436 -18.48 25.53 -17.88
C ARG A 436 -16.96 25.54 -17.81
N VAL A 437 -16.35 26.09 -18.81
CA VAL A 437 -14.92 26.35 -18.85
C VAL A 437 -14.71 27.83 -19.12
N VAL A 438 -13.88 28.45 -18.29
CA VAL A 438 -13.50 29.86 -18.42
C VAL A 438 -12.01 29.88 -18.71
N ILE A 439 -11.61 30.49 -19.80
CA ILE A 439 -10.22 30.66 -20.20
C ILE A 439 -9.95 32.16 -20.32
N SER A 440 -8.95 32.66 -19.60
CA SER A 440 -8.53 34.08 -19.60
C SER A 440 -7.25 34.28 -20.42
#